data_1d75bbff08082534a592ad698fb66f8f
#
_entry.id   1d75bbff08082534a592ad698fb66f8f
#
_cell.length_a   1.000
_cell.length_b   1.000
_cell.length_c   1.000
_cell.angle_alpha   90.00
_cell.angle_beta   90.00
_cell.angle_gamma   90.00
#
_symmetry.space_group_name_H-M   'P 1'
#
loop_
_entity.id
_entity.type
_entity.pdbx_description
1 polymer ?
#
loop_
_entity_poly.entity_id
_entity_poly.type
_entity_poly.pdbx_seq_one_letter_code
_entity_poly.pdbx_strand_id
1 'polypeptide(L)'
;AKNAFNAKVGFGQFDTNYGVAKNGPNDKDVIDDKDAFYAKAGYNFGFAKLGADYIKFQNNEVLNDELYGIDLYVPVGDFRVQGEYVKNTTTTEKYDDAWNVGLGYGKADWKKPGTWALDVFYNEIGKGTYFGGTGLGTDMLKNLKAGEQIKFWNVGADVTLQKNVQLHAEYAFGADLEKAADPDDAWTVSLNYKF
;
A
#
# COMPACT_ATOMS: atom_id res chain seq x y z
N ALA A 1 9.28 11.99 23.28
CA ALA A 1 10.08 11.59 22.11
C ALA A 1 10.80 12.81 21.58
N LYS A 2 12.09 12.72 21.27
CA LYS A 2 12.82 13.83 20.67
C LYS A 2 12.38 13.95 19.20
N ASN A 3 12.18 15.17 18.74
CA ASN A 3 12.03 15.47 17.32
C ASN A 3 13.20 14.86 16.56
N ALA A 4 12.91 14.11 15.52
CA ALA A 4 13.93 13.40 14.76
C ALA A 4 13.61 13.47 13.27
N PHE A 5 14.59 13.90 12.50
CA PHE A 5 14.60 13.78 11.05
C PHE A 5 15.24 12.46 10.64
N ASN A 6 14.70 11.82 9.62
CA ASN A 6 15.32 10.70 8.95
C ASN A 6 15.20 10.90 7.44
N ALA A 7 16.19 10.40 6.71
CA ALA A 7 16.16 10.36 5.26
C ALA A 7 16.76 9.04 4.78
N LYS A 8 16.27 8.54 3.70
CA LYS A 8 16.74 7.31 3.05
C LYS A 8 16.72 7.52 1.55
N VAL A 9 17.77 7.09 0.89
CA VAL A 9 17.82 7.00 -0.56
C VAL A 9 18.20 5.59 -0.95
N GLY A 10 17.71 5.14 -2.06
CA GLY A 10 18.03 3.83 -2.61
C GLY A 10 18.03 3.87 -4.13
N PHE A 11 18.82 3.00 -4.69
CA PHE A 11 18.84 2.69 -6.10
C PHE A 11 18.76 1.17 -6.23
N GLY A 12 18.00 0.67 -7.16
CA GLY A 12 17.82 -0.76 -7.35
C GLY A 12 17.22 -1.08 -8.69
N GLN A 13 17.26 -2.35 -9.02
CA GLN A 13 16.67 -2.92 -10.21
C GLN A 13 15.43 -3.71 -9.81
N PHE A 14 14.32 -3.48 -10.50
CA PHE A 14 13.07 -4.20 -10.32
C PHE A 14 12.88 -5.17 -11.47
N ASP A 15 12.72 -6.44 -11.14
CA ASP A 15 12.26 -7.46 -12.09
C ASP A 15 10.76 -7.25 -12.34
N THR A 16 10.42 -6.89 -13.57
CA THR A 16 9.05 -6.59 -13.98
C THR A 16 8.28 -7.82 -14.47
N ASN A 17 8.73 -9.03 -14.20
CA ASN A 17 8.02 -10.28 -14.54
C ASN A 17 6.60 -10.36 -13.93
N TYR A 18 6.17 -9.34 -13.21
CA TYR A 18 4.86 -9.28 -12.58
C TYR A 18 3.82 -8.67 -13.53
N GLY A 19 3.02 -9.52 -14.16
CA GLY A 19 1.69 -9.12 -14.61
C GLY A 19 1.49 -8.78 -16.07
N VAL A 20 2.45 -8.94 -16.96
CA VAL A 20 2.19 -8.84 -18.41
C VAL A 20 1.76 -10.21 -18.92
N ALA A 21 0.49 -10.35 -19.29
CA ALA A 21 0.01 -11.52 -20.00
C ALA A 21 0.79 -11.65 -21.31
N LYS A 22 1.45 -12.77 -21.50
CA LYS A 22 2.08 -13.11 -22.78
C LYS A 22 0.98 -13.21 -23.83
N ASN A 23 0.91 -12.24 -24.72
CA ASN A 23 -0.14 -12.18 -25.74
C ASN A 23 0.14 -13.01 -26.99
N GLY A 24 1.12 -13.93 -26.97
CA GLY A 24 1.33 -14.85 -28.08
C GLY A 24 2.78 -15.37 -28.18
N PRO A 25 3.02 -16.38 -29.03
CA PRO A 25 4.31 -17.06 -29.14
C PRO A 25 5.44 -16.23 -29.79
N ASN A 26 5.15 -15.01 -30.21
CA ASN A 26 6.12 -14.08 -30.82
C ASN A 26 6.37 -12.82 -29.99
N ASP A 27 5.77 -12.71 -28.82
CA ASP A 27 6.06 -11.62 -27.89
C ASP A 27 7.47 -11.86 -27.32
N LYS A 28 8.42 -11.17 -27.89
CA LYS A 28 9.74 -11.01 -27.27
C LYS A 28 9.46 -10.34 -25.93
N ASP A 29 9.93 -10.96 -24.86
CA ASP A 29 9.87 -10.43 -23.52
C ASP A 29 10.43 -9.00 -23.51
N VAL A 30 9.55 -8.00 -23.62
CA VAL A 30 9.89 -6.58 -23.58
C VAL A 30 9.81 -6.15 -22.11
N ILE A 31 10.41 -6.93 -21.23
CA ILE A 31 10.51 -6.56 -19.84
C ILE A 31 11.99 -6.65 -19.47
N ASP A 32 12.72 -5.62 -19.89
CA ASP A 32 14.02 -5.35 -19.30
C ASP A 32 13.82 -4.97 -17.82
N ASP A 33 14.74 -5.44 -17.00
CA ASP A 33 14.87 -5.02 -15.61
C ASP A 33 14.84 -3.50 -15.53
N LYS A 34 14.04 -2.95 -14.60
CA LYS A 34 13.87 -1.51 -14.44
C LYS A 34 14.73 -0.98 -13.33
N ASP A 35 15.53 -0.04 -13.67
CA ASP A 35 16.21 0.76 -12.66
C ASP A 35 15.19 1.67 -11.95
N ALA A 36 15.25 1.72 -10.64
CA ALA A 36 14.46 2.63 -9.85
C ALA A 36 15.33 3.40 -8.86
N PHE A 37 15.06 4.68 -8.79
CA PHE A 37 15.54 5.56 -7.72
C PHE A 37 14.43 5.77 -6.71
N TYR A 38 14.77 5.69 -5.44
CA TYR A 38 13.86 5.89 -4.32
C TYR A 38 14.47 6.88 -3.34
N ALA A 39 13.68 7.84 -2.89
CA ALA A 39 14.02 8.75 -1.80
C ALA A 39 12.85 8.85 -0.81
N LYS A 40 13.16 8.81 0.47
CA LYS A 40 12.21 9.02 1.56
C LYS A 40 12.77 10.03 2.54
N ALA A 41 11.95 10.96 2.98
CA ALA A 41 12.24 11.85 4.10
C ALA A 41 11.12 11.71 5.13
N GLY A 42 11.47 11.79 6.41
CA GLY A 42 10.49 11.72 7.48
C GLY A 42 10.88 12.61 8.65
N TYR A 43 9.88 13.15 9.31
CA TYR A 43 10.05 13.95 10.51
C TYR A 43 9.09 13.51 11.61
N ASN A 44 9.64 13.28 12.79
CA ASN A 44 8.88 12.95 13.99
C ASN A 44 8.80 14.20 14.88
N PHE A 45 7.61 14.78 14.97
CA PHE A 45 7.32 15.95 15.81
C PHE A 45 7.10 15.59 17.29
N GLY A 46 7.13 14.31 17.67
CA GLY A 46 6.78 13.81 18.98
C GLY A 46 5.28 13.50 19.13
N PHE A 47 4.40 14.35 18.65
CA PHE A 47 2.95 14.16 18.62
C PHE A 47 2.44 13.62 17.27
N ALA A 48 3.22 13.75 16.22
CA ALA A 48 2.89 13.29 14.86
C ALA A 48 4.16 12.86 14.12
N LYS A 49 4.00 12.04 13.10
CA LYS A 49 5.05 11.71 12.13
C LYS A 49 4.53 12.08 10.74
N LEU A 50 5.37 12.75 9.98
CA LEU A 50 5.14 13.07 8.58
C LEU A 50 6.22 12.43 7.74
N GLY A 51 5.83 11.77 6.66
CA GLY A 51 6.72 11.22 5.65
C GLY A 51 6.48 11.84 4.29
N ALA A 52 7.49 11.81 3.45
CA ALA A 52 7.41 12.11 2.03
C ALA A 52 8.28 11.12 1.27
N ASP A 53 7.72 10.57 0.21
CA ASP A 53 8.33 9.55 -0.62
C ASP A 53 8.40 10.02 -2.07
N TYR A 54 9.47 9.62 -2.75
CA TYR A 54 9.64 9.81 -4.18
C TYR A 54 10.20 8.52 -4.79
N ILE A 55 9.57 8.07 -5.87
CA ILE A 55 10.04 6.92 -6.65
C ILE A 55 10.04 7.31 -8.12
N LYS A 56 11.13 7.01 -8.80
CA LYS A 56 11.25 7.15 -10.24
C LYS A 56 11.77 5.86 -10.84
N PHE A 57 11.01 5.32 -11.78
CA PHE A 57 11.42 4.20 -12.60
C PHE A 57 12.08 4.74 -13.86
N GLN A 58 13.27 4.22 -14.22
CA GLN A 58 14.04 4.65 -15.38
C GLN A 58 14.17 3.49 -16.38
N ASN A 59 14.29 3.85 -17.64
CA ASN A 59 14.60 2.96 -18.76
C ASN A 59 13.52 1.99 -19.20
N ASN A 60 12.36 2.50 -19.63
CA ASN A 60 11.63 1.79 -20.66
C ASN A 60 10.62 2.72 -21.37
N GLU A 61 10.41 2.50 -22.67
CA GLU A 61 9.40 3.22 -23.46
C GLU A 61 7.96 2.94 -22.99
N VAL A 62 7.75 1.94 -22.10
CA VAL A 62 6.44 1.49 -21.66
C VAL A 62 6.07 1.97 -20.25
N LEU A 63 7.03 2.17 -19.34
CA LEU A 63 6.77 2.63 -17.98
C LEU A 63 7.88 3.59 -17.53
N ASN A 64 7.62 4.86 -17.68
CA ASN A 64 8.48 5.92 -17.17
C ASN A 64 7.75 6.62 -16.02
N ASP A 65 7.46 5.82 -14.95
CA ASP A 65 6.62 6.28 -13.87
C ASP A 65 7.40 7.05 -12.81
N GLU A 66 6.81 8.14 -12.39
CA GLU A 66 7.33 9.03 -11.36
C GLU A 66 6.24 9.30 -10.33
N LEU A 67 6.47 8.82 -9.09
CA LEU A 67 5.50 8.89 -8.01
C LEU A 67 6.01 9.75 -6.87
N TYR A 68 5.10 10.54 -6.31
CA TYR A 68 5.28 11.30 -5.08
C TYR A 68 4.26 10.81 -4.06
N GLY A 69 4.73 10.59 -2.84
CA GLY A 69 3.89 10.20 -1.73
C GLY A 69 4.08 11.10 -0.51
N ILE A 70 3.03 11.23 0.29
CA ILE A 70 3.10 11.80 1.64
C ILE A 70 2.34 10.88 2.59
N ASP A 71 2.86 10.68 3.78
CA ASP A 71 2.21 9.92 4.84
C ASP A 71 2.16 10.71 6.15
N LEU A 72 1.06 10.54 6.87
CA LEU A 72 0.83 11.14 8.19
C LEU A 72 0.41 10.08 9.20
N TYR A 73 1.02 10.10 10.38
CA TYR A 73 0.66 9.26 11.51
C TYR A 73 0.58 10.10 12.79
N VAL A 74 -0.58 10.10 13.45
CA VAL A 74 -0.84 10.86 14.68
C VAL A 74 -1.34 9.92 15.77
N PRO A 75 -0.51 9.57 16.77
CA PRO A 75 -0.95 8.81 17.93
C PRO A 75 -1.67 9.72 18.94
N VAL A 76 -2.83 9.27 19.44
CA VAL A 76 -3.63 9.97 20.46
C VAL A 76 -4.06 8.97 21.54
N GLY A 77 -3.25 8.79 22.56
CA GLY A 77 -3.46 7.74 23.56
C GLY A 77 -3.36 6.34 22.93
N ASP A 78 -4.41 5.55 23.07
CA ASP A 78 -4.51 4.23 22.45
C ASP A 78 -5.02 4.28 21.01
N PHE A 79 -5.47 5.45 20.56
CA PHE A 79 -5.89 5.69 19.18
C PHE A 79 -4.74 6.16 18.30
N ARG A 80 -4.89 5.97 17.00
CA ARG A 80 -4.03 6.54 15.96
C ARG A 80 -4.86 6.96 14.76
N VAL A 81 -4.55 8.12 14.22
CA VAL A 81 -5.03 8.57 12.92
C VAL A 81 -3.87 8.45 11.94
N GLN A 82 -4.13 7.91 10.78
CA GLN A 82 -3.12 7.74 9.75
C GLN A 82 -3.72 7.96 8.37
N GLY A 83 -2.90 8.38 7.44
CA GLY A 83 -3.31 8.60 6.06
C GLY A 83 -2.11 8.69 5.16
N GLU A 84 -2.34 8.36 3.91
CA GLU A 84 -1.35 8.37 2.85
C GLU A 84 -1.98 8.94 1.58
N TYR A 85 -1.19 9.66 0.81
CA TYR A 85 -1.53 10.12 -0.53
C TYR A 85 -0.35 9.83 -1.45
N VAL A 86 -0.63 9.29 -2.63
CA VAL A 86 0.36 9.02 -3.68
C VAL A 86 -0.17 9.56 -4.99
N LYS A 87 0.70 10.16 -5.78
CA LYS A 87 0.39 10.64 -7.13
C LYS A 87 1.44 10.15 -8.13
N ASN A 88 0.98 9.63 -9.26
CA ASN A 88 1.80 9.34 -10.42
C ASN A 88 1.72 10.52 -11.39
N THR A 89 2.84 11.19 -11.65
CA THR A 89 2.88 12.41 -12.46
C THR A 89 3.17 12.17 -13.94
N THR A 90 3.40 10.92 -14.32
CA THR A 90 3.79 10.54 -15.69
C THR A 90 2.81 9.62 -16.37
N THR A 91 1.85 9.06 -15.64
CA THR A 91 0.80 8.21 -16.22
C THR A 91 -0.15 9.00 -17.09
N THR A 92 -0.71 8.34 -18.11
CA THR A 92 -1.79 8.87 -18.95
C THR A 92 -3.18 8.42 -18.49
N GLU A 93 -3.24 7.62 -17.42
CA GLU A 93 -4.52 7.19 -16.85
C GLU A 93 -5.27 8.38 -16.22
N LYS A 94 -6.60 8.37 -16.31
CA LYS A 94 -7.46 9.44 -15.80
C LYS A 94 -7.32 9.64 -14.29
N TYR A 95 -7.20 8.53 -13.55
CA TYR A 95 -7.04 8.52 -12.10
C TYR A 95 -5.58 8.19 -11.78
N ASP A 96 -4.82 9.24 -11.56
CA ASP A 96 -3.37 9.23 -11.40
C ASP A 96 -2.93 9.31 -9.94
N ASP A 97 -3.87 9.24 -9.00
CA ASP A 97 -3.61 9.32 -7.56
C ASP A 97 -4.30 8.21 -6.76
N ALA A 98 -3.82 8.03 -5.56
CA ALA A 98 -4.39 7.15 -4.56
C ALA A 98 -4.27 7.79 -3.18
N TRP A 99 -5.26 7.57 -2.33
CA TRP A 99 -5.18 7.98 -0.94
C TRP A 99 -5.95 7.03 -0.01
N ASN A 100 -5.53 7.03 1.23
CA ASN A 100 -6.27 6.40 2.29
C ASN A 100 -6.29 7.28 3.54
N VAL A 101 -7.29 7.06 4.37
CA VAL A 101 -7.35 7.61 5.73
C VAL A 101 -7.87 6.52 6.66
N GLY A 102 -7.25 6.40 7.83
CA GLY A 102 -7.59 5.36 8.78
C GLY A 102 -7.56 5.81 10.23
N LEU A 103 -8.37 5.10 11.02
CA LEU A 103 -8.39 5.18 12.47
C LEU A 103 -8.02 3.82 13.04
N GLY A 104 -7.04 3.79 13.92
CA GLY A 104 -6.64 2.59 14.63
C GLY A 104 -6.82 2.72 16.14
N TYR A 105 -6.98 1.58 16.81
CA TYR A 105 -7.03 1.46 18.25
C TYR A 105 -6.18 0.28 18.74
N GLY A 106 -5.53 0.46 19.89
CA GLY A 106 -4.71 -0.56 20.51
C GLY A 106 -3.37 -0.81 19.79
N LYS A 107 -2.66 -1.80 20.24
CA LYS A 107 -1.35 -2.22 19.69
C LYS A 107 -1.12 -3.70 19.94
N ALA A 108 -1.02 -4.48 18.89
CA ALA A 108 -0.58 -5.86 18.95
C ALA A 108 0.95 -5.90 19.05
N ASP A 109 1.46 -6.25 20.23
CA ASP A 109 2.89 -6.36 20.49
C ASP A 109 3.32 -7.83 20.39
N TRP A 110 4.15 -8.16 19.42
CA TRP A 110 4.68 -9.51 19.17
C TRP A 110 5.32 -10.20 20.38
N LYS A 111 5.76 -9.40 21.36
CA LYS A 111 6.40 -9.89 22.58
C LYS A 111 5.41 -10.14 23.73
N LYS A 112 4.18 -9.64 23.58
CA LYS A 112 3.18 -9.65 24.68
C LYS A 112 1.89 -10.35 24.24
N PRO A 113 1.72 -11.63 24.60
CA PRO A 113 0.47 -12.35 24.37
C PRO A 113 -0.75 -11.61 24.94
N GLY A 114 -1.90 -11.71 24.25
CA GLY A 114 -3.14 -11.05 24.61
C GLY A 114 -3.25 -9.58 24.20
N THR A 115 -2.20 -8.98 23.64
CA THR A 115 -2.31 -7.63 23.04
C THR A 115 -2.96 -7.69 21.68
N TRP A 116 -3.73 -6.66 21.33
CA TRP A 116 -4.46 -6.60 20.09
C TRP A 116 -4.51 -5.18 19.51
N ALA A 117 -4.82 -5.08 18.25
CA ALA A 117 -5.04 -3.85 17.52
C ALA A 117 -6.20 -4.00 16.54
N LEU A 118 -6.90 -2.91 16.30
CA LEU A 118 -7.94 -2.78 15.28
C LEU A 118 -7.66 -1.55 14.45
N ASP A 119 -7.80 -1.67 13.13
CA ASP A 119 -7.66 -0.58 12.18
C ASP A 119 -8.84 -0.55 11.22
N VAL A 120 -9.32 0.65 10.90
CA VAL A 120 -10.33 0.87 9.88
C VAL A 120 -9.79 1.91 8.91
N PHE A 121 -9.83 1.60 7.62
CA PHE A 121 -9.40 2.49 6.53
C PHE A 121 -10.50 2.69 5.51
N TYR A 122 -10.59 3.90 5.01
CA TYR A 122 -11.20 4.17 3.73
C TYR A 122 -10.12 4.38 2.69
N ASN A 123 -10.28 3.76 1.53
CA ASN A 123 -9.31 3.78 0.45
C ASN A 123 -9.98 4.28 -0.84
N GLU A 124 -9.26 5.10 -1.59
CA GLU A 124 -9.58 5.50 -2.94
C GLU A 124 -8.32 5.41 -3.78
N ILE A 125 -8.31 4.54 -4.78
CA ILE A 125 -7.10 4.16 -5.51
C ILE A 125 -7.36 4.20 -6.99
N GLY A 126 -6.64 5.06 -7.68
CA GLY A 126 -6.66 5.21 -9.12
C GLY A 126 -5.76 4.21 -9.83
N LYS A 127 -6.17 3.78 -11.03
CA LYS A 127 -5.43 2.82 -11.85
C LYS A 127 -4.00 3.26 -12.17
N GLY A 128 -3.79 4.57 -12.32
CA GLY A 128 -2.48 5.14 -12.61
C GLY A 128 -1.45 4.97 -11.49
N THR A 129 -1.87 4.60 -10.27
CA THR A 129 -0.98 4.28 -9.15
C THR A 129 -0.82 2.78 -8.90
N TYR A 130 -1.47 1.93 -9.72
CA TYR A 130 -1.46 0.48 -9.53
C TYR A 130 -0.44 -0.20 -10.46
N PHE A 131 0.59 -0.78 -9.87
CA PHE A 131 1.69 -1.48 -10.57
C PHE A 131 1.57 -3.01 -10.53
N GLY A 132 0.42 -3.51 -10.13
CA GLY A 132 0.22 -4.94 -9.85
C GLY A 132 0.70 -5.33 -8.46
N GLY A 133 0.07 -6.34 -7.89
CA GLY A 133 0.27 -6.74 -6.51
C GLY A 133 -0.46 -5.81 -5.52
N THR A 134 -0.49 -6.19 -4.28
CA THR A 134 -1.13 -5.43 -3.21
C THR A 134 -0.48 -5.74 -1.87
N GLY A 135 -0.42 -4.74 -0.99
CA GLY A 135 -0.07 -4.93 0.43
C GLY A 135 -1.26 -5.37 1.28
N LEU A 136 -2.48 -5.42 0.70
CA LEU A 136 -3.70 -5.84 1.37
C LEU A 136 -3.88 -7.35 1.24
N GLY A 137 -4.19 -8.01 2.34
CA GLY A 137 -4.43 -9.45 2.36
C GLY A 137 -5.66 -9.87 1.54
N THR A 138 -6.64 -8.97 1.39
CA THR A 138 -7.86 -9.18 0.61
C THR A 138 -7.67 -9.10 -0.90
N ASP A 139 -6.51 -8.65 -1.39
CA ASP A 139 -6.20 -8.49 -2.82
C ASP A 139 -7.26 -7.70 -3.61
N MET A 140 -7.91 -6.74 -2.97
CA MET A 140 -8.99 -5.94 -3.56
C MET A 140 -8.51 -5.18 -4.81
N LEU A 141 -7.26 -4.73 -4.83
CA LEU A 141 -6.68 -3.91 -5.90
C LEU A 141 -6.53 -4.63 -7.24
N LYS A 142 -6.59 -5.96 -7.28
CA LYS A 142 -6.56 -6.73 -8.55
C LYS A 142 -7.69 -6.32 -9.50
N ASN A 143 -8.80 -5.82 -8.95
CA ASN A 143 -9.97 -5.40 -9.71
C ASN A 143 -9.72 -4.14 -10.56
N LEU A 144 -8.69 -3.34 -10.24
CA LEU A 144 -8.26 -2.19 -11.05
C LEU A 144 -7.78 -2.57 -12.46
N LYS A 145 -7.53 -3.85 -12.73
CA LYS A 145 -7.25 -4.32 -14.10
C LYS A 145 -8.45 -4.13 -15.03
N ALA A 146 -9.67 -4.21 -14.49
CA ALA A 146 -10.92 -4.10 -15.25
C ALA A 146 -11.54 -2.70 -15.16
N GLY A 147 -11.30 -1.97 -14.07
CA GLY A 147 -11.84 -0.64 -13.78
C GLY A 147 -10.83 0.49 -13.95
N GLU A 148 -11.17 1.67 -13.48
CA GLU A 148 -10.30 2.86 -13.53
C GLU A 148 -9.95 3.39 -12.15
N GLN A 149 -10.87 3.32 -11.18
CA GLN A 149 -10.70 3.73 -9.79
C GLN A 149 -11.50 2.78 -8.90
N ILE A 150 -10.96 2.44 -7.76
CA ILE A 150 -11.67 1.65 -6.74
C ILE A 150 -11.71 2.39 -5.41
N LYS A 151 -12.88 2.36 -4.77
CA LYS A 151 -13.12 2.87 -3.42
C LYS A 151 -13.62 1.74 -2.55
N PHE A 152 -13.14 1.61 -1.33
CA PHE A 152 -13.60 0.57 -0.40
C PHE A 152 -13.20 0.86 1.03
N TRP A 153 -13.91 0.23 1.95
CA TRP A 153 -13.52 0.15 3.36
C TRP A 153 -12.70 -1.09 3.64
N ASN A 154 -11.73 -0.97 4.51
CA ASN A 154 -10.94 -2.09 5.00
C ASN A 154 -10.86 -2.05 6.53
N VAL A 155 -11.13 -3.19 7.17
CA VAL A 155 -10.99 -3.40 8.61
C VAL A 155 -9.96 -4.48 8.84
N GLY A 156 -8.93 -4.15 9.60
CA GLY A 156 -7.87 -5.09 10.00
C GLY A 156 -7.84 -5.29 11.51
N ALA A 157 -7.64 -6.51 11.95
CA ALA A 157 -7.49 -6.86 13.35
C ALA A 157 -6.27 -7.76 13.54
N ASP A 158 -5.43 -7.43 14.52
CA ASP A 158 -4.28 -8.21 14.94
C ASP A 158 -4.42 -8.64 16.39
N VAL A 159 -4.09 -9.90 16.70
CA VAL A 159 -4.04 -10.42 18.06
C VAL A 159 -2.75 -11.21 18.26
N THR A 160 -1.94 -10.85 19.25
CA THR A 160 -0.77 -11.63 19.64
C THR A 160 -1.20 -12.80 20.51
N LEU A 161 -1.24 -14.01 19.94
CA LEU A 161 -1.66 -15.24 20.63
C LEU A 161 -0.58 -15.75 21.57
N GLN A 162 0.66 -15.75 21.11
CA GLN A 162 1.86 -16.12 21.86
C GLN A 162 3.02 -15.19 21.46
N LYS A 163 4.11 -15.23 22.21
CA LYS A 163 5.32 -14.52 21.83
C LYS A 163 5.71 -14.94 20.40
N ASN A 164 5.89 -13.94 19.54
CA ASN A 164 6.21 -14.11 18.11
C ASN A 164 5.14 -14.83 17.25
N VAL A 165 3.90 -14.93 17.74
CA VAL A 165 2.78 -15.51 16.99
C VAL A 165 1.60 -14.54 17.01
N GLN A 166 1.20 -14.06 15.85
CA GLN A 166 0.04 -13.17 15.68
C GLN A 166 -0.99 -13.76 14.71
N LEU A 167 -2.24 -13.71 15.11
CA LEU A 167 -3.38 -13.86 14.22
C LEU A 167 -3.70 -12.49 13.63
N HIS A 168 -3.81 -12.44 12.32
CA HIS A 168 -4.29 -11.28 11.56
C HIS A 168 -5.55 -11.66 10.81
N ALA A 169 -6.55 -10.79 10.86
CA ALA A 169 -7.77 -10.88 10.07
C ALA A 169 -8.01 -9.55 9.37
N GLU A 170 -8.45 -9.61 8.12
CA GLU A 170 -8.76 -8.44 7.32
C GLU A 170 -10.07 -8.65 6.56
N TYR A 171 -10.89 -7.61 6.47
CA TYR A 171 -12.15 -7.60 5.74
C TYR A 171 -12.27 -6.30 4.95
N ALA A 172 -12.43 -6.43 3.63
CA ALA A 172 -12.68 -5.33 2.72
C ALA A 172 -14.09 -5.40 2.18
N PHE A 173 -14.81 -4.27 2.21
CA PHE A 173 -16.24 -4.23 1.87
C PHE A 173 -16.65 -2.88 1.27
N GLY A 174 -17.86 -2.87 0.69
CA GLY A 174 -18.45 -1.67 0.12
C GLY A 174 -17.63 -1.12 -1.03
N ALA A 175 -17.09 -2.00 -1.86
CA ALA A 175 -16.29 -1.60 -3.01
C ALA A 175 -17.16 -0.97 -4.09
N ASP A 176 -16.67 0.14 -4.66
CA ASP A 176 -17.21 0.85 -5.83
C ASP A 176 -16.09 0.92 -6.87
N LEU A 177 -16.29 0.28 -8.01
CA LEU A 177 -15.29 0.17 -9.08
C LEU A 177 -15.76 0.92 -10.33
N GLU A 178 -15.19 2.07 -10.59
CA GLU A 178 -15.56 2.87 -11.76
C GLU A 178 -15.28 2.12 -13.07
N LYS A 179 -16.29 2.07 -13.94
CA LYS A 179 -16.33 1.46 -15.29
C LYS A 179 -16.24 -0.07 -15.33
N ALA A 180 -16.42 -0.74 -14.20
CA ALA A 180 -16.58 -2.18 -14.15
C ALA A 180 -17.59 -2.56 -13.06
N ALA A 181 -17.93 -3.85 -12.97
CA ALA A 181 -18.78 -4.33 -11.89
C ALA A 181 -18.05 -4.24 -10.55
N ASP A 182 -18.77 -3.83 -9.51
CA ASP A 182 -18.23 -3.77 -8.16
C ASP A 182 -17.81 -5.18 -7.72
N PRO A 183 -16.62 -5.33 -7.16
CA PRO A 183 -16.20 -6.61 -6.61
C PRO A 183 -16.96 -6.95 -5.33
N ASP A 184 -17.14 -8.23 -5.11
CA ASP A 184 -17.67 -8.75 -3.85
C ASP A 184 -16.75 -8.39 -2.67
N ASP A 185 -17.33 -8.36 -1.48
CA ASP A 185 -16.58 -8.25 -0.24
C ASP A 185 -15.55 -9.36 -0.12
N ALA A 186 -14.40 -9.05 0.44
CA ALA A 186 -13.30 -9.99 0.57
C ALA A 186 -12.76 -10.04 1.99
N TRP A 187 -12.31 -11.21 2.43
CA TRP A 187 -11.68 -11.38 3.72
C TRP A 187 -10.47 -12.30 3.64
N THR A 188 -9.57 -12.13 4.58
CA THR A 188 -8.43 -13.02 4.78
C THR A 188 -8.14 -13.19 6.26
N VAL A 189 -7.62 -14.35 6.62
CA VAL A 189 -7.09 -14.64 7.94
C VAL A 189 -5.74 -15.31 7.79
N SER A 190 -4.75 -14.84 8.52
CA SER A 190 -3.41 -15.40 8.50
C SER A 190 -2.85 -15.57 9.90
N LEU A 191 -2.02 -16.59 10.07
CA LEU A 191 -1.24 -16.80 11.27
C LEU A 191 0.23 -16.51 10.96
N ASN A 192 0.76 -15.47 11.59
CA ASN A 192 2.07 -14.94 11.31
C ASN A 192 3.06 -15.32 12.41
N TYR A 193 4.26 -15.76 12.01
CA TYR A 193 5.34 -16.13 12.90
C TYR A 193 6.55 -15.23 12.70
N LYS A 194 7.19 -14.86 13.80
CA LYS A 194 8.41 -14.06 13.78
C LYS A 194 9.55 -14.84 14.43
N PHE A 195 10.57 -15.12 13.66
CA PHE A 195 11.77 -15.82 14.09
C PHE A 195 12.85 -14.87 14.61
#